data_b960b5d598ae5c4687edbbe2349ea007
#
_entry.id   b960b5d598ae5c4687edbbe2349ea007
#
_cell.length_a   1.000
_cell.length_b   1.000
_cell.length_c   1.000
_cell.angle_alpha   90.00
_cell.angle_beta   90.00
_cell.angle_gamma   90.00
#
_symmetry.space_group_name_H-M   'P 1'
#
loop_
_entity.id
_entity.type
_entity.pdbx_description
1 polymer ?
#
loop_
_entity_poly.entity_id
_entity_poly.type
_entity_poly.pdbx_seq_one_letter_code
_entity_poly.pdbx_strand_id
1 'polypeptide(L)'
;MAKNSSSAADRRQAAREKARQIAEAQAKREKTARTVLYTGVGVVVVAVIAVIAFLIYQAAQPTPGPKNYSAGSITLASNGESVQAYGAKGASGDDAPADAPAFTESGLPDTAPVVTVFMDFQCPGCAGFEQANGQTLDKLVEEGTIAVEYQPVALLDASSQGNEFSTRSANLMACIADSGQAGAYMDVTKALFENQPEQGANGMTDEQMLGIAEEAGVDLAAATTLEDGATVQQCVENVSFDKFVENTTQDALSNGLQGTPRVLVNGEDTDSWQDPQGFATELLTAAGEIG
;
A
#
# COMPACT_ATOMS: atom_id res chain seq x y z
N MET A 1 -51.05 78.96 -33.62
CA MET A 1 -50.86 77.85 -32.64
C MET A 1 -51.69 76.68 -33.11
N ALA A 2 -51.05 75.71 -33.79
CA ALA A 2 -51.69 74.45 -34.23
C ALA A 2 -51.37 73.37 -33.20
N LYS A 3 -52.33 72.95 -32.39
CA LYS A 3 -52.24 71.78 -31.54
C LYS A 3 -52.28 70.51 -32.40
N ASN A 4 -51.17 69.83 -32.58
CA ASN A 4 -51.09 68.55 -33.20
C ASN A 4 -51.79 67.51 -32.31
N SER A 5 -53.07 67.27 -32.51
CA SER A 5 -53.82 66.17 -31.90
C SER A 5 -53.56 64.89 -32.71
N SER A 6 -52.57 64.08 -32.23
CA SER A 6 -52.43 62.72 -32.79
C SER A 6 -53.76 61.99 -32.69
N SER A 7 -54.22 61.38 -33.75
CA SER A 7 -55.50 60.67 -33.82
C SER A 7 -55.50 59.47 -32.88
N ALA A 8 -56.63 59.06 -32.36
CA ALA A 8 -56.74 57.88 -31.50
C ALA A 8 -56.24 56.59 -32.18
N ALA A 9 -56.25 56.60 -33.53
CA ALA A 9 -55.69 55.53 -34.36
C ALA A 9 -54.16 55.50 -34.27
N ASP A 10 -53.50 56.68 -34.37
CA ASP A 10 -52.04 56.79 -34.32
C ASP A 10 -51.46 56.34 -32.95
N ARG A 11 -52.20 56.72 -31.89
CA ARG A 11 -51.85 56.28 -30.55
C ARG A 11 -51.95 54.76 -30.34
N ARG A 12 -53.02 54.16 -30.95
CA ARG A 12 -53.19 52.71 -30.92
C ARG A 12 -52.11 51.97 -31.74
N GLN A 13 -51.71 52.54 -32.84
CA GLN A 13 -50.68 51.99 -33.73
C GLN A 13 -49.32 52.06 -33.03
N ALA A 14 -48.96 53.20 -32.46
CA ALA A 14 -47.72 53.37 -31.66
C ALA A 14 -47.69 52.45 -30.42
N ALA A 15 -48.81 52.22 -29.73
CA ALA A 15 -48.92 51.29 -28.64
C ALA A 15 -48.68 49.82 -29.06
N ARG A 16 -49.23 49.42 -30.21
CA ARG A 16 -49.04 48.07 -30.79
C ARG A 16 -47.58 47.85 -31.20
N GLU A 17 -46.99 48.86 -31.80
CA GLU A 17 -45.56 48.77 -32.21
C GLU A 17 -44.61 48.67 -31.04
N LYS A 18 -44.83 49.45 -29.95
CA LYS A 18 -44.07 49.31 -28.69
C LYS A 18 -44.29 47.96 -28.04
N ALA A 19 -45.51 47.42 -28.01
CA ALA A 19 -45.80 46.11 -27.46
C ALA A 19 -45.05 44.99 -28.23
N ARG A 20 -45.01 45.12 -29.56
CA ARG A 20 -44.27 44.19 -30.43
C ARG A 20 -42.75 44.25 -30.17
N GLN A 21 -42.18 45.46 -30.07
CA GLN A 21 -40.75 45.65 -29.76
C GLN A 21 -40.39 45.08 -28.41
N ILE A 22 -41.24 45.26 -27.37
CA ILE A 22 -41.03 44.68 -26.05
C ILE A 22 -41.11 43.16 -26.11
N ALA A 23 -42.07 42.58 -26.82
CA ALA A 23 -42.18 41.13 -26.95
C ALA A 23 -40.99 40.51 -27.69
N GLU A 24 -40.50 41.15 -28.76
CA GLU A 24 -39.30 40.71 -29.48
C GLU A 24 -38.05 40.82 -28.64
N ALA A 25 -37.92 41.90 -27.86
CA ALA A 25 -36.80 42.07 -26.92
C ALA A 25 -36.80 41.02 -25.77
N GLN A 26 -38.00 40.70 -25.24
CA GLN A 26 -38.16 39.66 -24.23
C GLN A 26 -37.83 38.27 -24.81
N ALA A 27 -38.33 37.92 -25.99
CA ALA A 27 -38.03 36.66 -26.64
C ALA A 27 -36.52 36.46 -26.94
N LYS A 28 -35.86 37.55 -27.34
CA LYS A 28 -34.39 37.53 -27.53
C LYS A 28 -33.67 37.30 -26.19
N ARG A 29 -34.08 37.98 -25.12
CA ARG A 29 -33.49 37.81 -23.76
C ARG A 29 -33.69 36.40 -23.24
N GLU A 30 -34.88 35.81 -23.39
CA GLU A 30 -35.15 34.43 -22.97
C GLU A 30 -34.30 33.42 -23.75
N LYS A 31 -34.16 33.58 -25.06
CA LYS A 31 -33.30 32.72 -25.88
C LYS A 31 -31.86 32.81 -25.43
N THR A 32 -31.35 34.03 -25.23
CA THR A 32 -29.97 34.24 -24.75
C THR A 32 -29.76 33.66 -23.34
N ALA A 33 -30.69 33.89 -22.41
CA ALA A 33 -30.65 33.36 -21.05
C ALA A 33 -30.65 31.81 -21.05
N ARG A 34 -31.50 31.18 -21.87
CA ARG A 34 -31.50 29.72 -22.02
C ARG A 34 -30.18 29.20 -22.61
N THR A 35 -29.66 29.85 -23.65
CA THR A 35 -28.37 29.46 -24.25
C THR A 35 -27.26 29.59 -23.24
N VAL A 36 -27.16 30.70 -22.51
CA VAL A 36 -26.15 30.90 -21.46
C VAL A 36 -26.28 29.87 -20.35
N LEU A 37 -27.51 29.55 -19.91
CA LEU A 37 -27.78 28.54 -18.90
C LEU A 37 -27.31 27.14 -19.37
N TYR A 38 -27.73 26.72 -20.58
CA TYR A 38 -27.35 25.40 -21.12
C TYR A 38 -25.83 25.31 -21.37
N THR A 39 -25.20 26.39 -21.88
CA THR A 39 -23.75 26.40 -22.07
C THR A 39 -23.00 26.36 -20.71
N GLY A 40 -23.47 27.14 -19.73
CA GLY A 40 -22.89 27.14 -18.38
C GLY A 40 -23.03 25.79 -17.70
N VAL A 41 -24.23 25.19 -17.74
CA VAL A 41 -24.45 23.83 -17.19
C VAL A 41 -23.59 22.79 -17.94
N GLY A 42 -23.51 22.89 -19.27
CA GLY A 42 -22.66 21.98 -20.05
C GLY A 42 -21.20 22.05 -19.68
N VAL A 43 -20.65 23.24 -19.47
CA VAL A 43 -19.24 23.43 -19.02
C VAL A 43 -19.02 22.82 -17.63
N VAL A 44 -19.94 23.05 -16.68
CA VAL A 44 -19.85 22.47 -15.34
C VAL A 44 -19.88 20.93 -15.37
N VAL A 45 -20.79 20.36 -16.17
CA VAL A 45 -20.88 18.89 -16.31
C VAL A 45 -19.58 18.31 -16.88
N VAL A 46 -19.03 18.94 -17.93
CA VAL A 46 -17.76 18.49 -18.51
C VAL A 46 -16.62 18.62 -17.51
N ALA A 47 -16.56 19.70 -16.74
CA ALA A 47 -15.55 19.89 -15.70
C ALA A 47 -15.67 18.80 -14.60
N VAL A 48 -16.88 18.48 -14.15
CA VAL A 48 -17.12 17.41 -13.16
C VAL A 48 -16.70 16.06 -13.71
N ILE A 49 -17.05 15.74 -14.96
CA ILE A 49 -16.63 14.49 -15.61
C ILE A 49 -15.09 14.43 -15.71
N ALA A 50 -14.45 15.52 -16.08
CA ALA A 50 -12.98 15.58 -16.17
C ALA A 50 -12.30 15.36 -14.80
N VAL A 51 -12.85 15.95 -13.74
CA VAL A 51 -12.36 15.73 -12.37
C VAL A 51 -12.55 14.28 -11.94
N ILE A 52 -13.73 13.70 -12.19
CA ILE A 52 -13.98 12.29 -11.86
C ILE A 52 -13.04 11.37 -12.66
N ALA A 53 -12.87 11.62 -13.96
CA ALA A 53 -11.95 10.84 -14.80
C ALA A 53 -10.49 10.98 -14.32
N PHE A 54 -10.09 12.17 -13.89
CA PHE A 54 -8.76 12.43 -13.33
C PHE A 54 -8.56 11.68 -11.99
N LEU A 55 -9.57 11.70 -11.11
CA LEU A 55 -9.51 10.96 -9.84
C LEU A 55 -9.45 9.44 -10.07
N ILE A 56 -10.25 8.92 -11.02
CA ILE A 56 -10.20 7.51 -11.41
C ILE A 56 -8.83 7.17 -12.01
N TYR A 57 -8.29 8.05 -12.86
CA TYR A 57 -6.95 7.86 -13.44
C TYR A 57 -5.88 7.83 -12.36
N GLN A 58 -5.91 8.74 -11.39
CA GLN A 58 -4.96 8.73 -10.26
C GLN A 58 -5.11 7.46 -9.40
N ALA A 59 -6.35 7.04 -9.12
CA ALA A 59 -6.61 5.82 -8.35
C ALA A 59 -6.19 4.54 -9.09
N ALA A 60 -6.11 4.57 -10.41
CA ALA A 60 -5.68 3.44 -11.24
C ALA A 60 -4.16 3.42 -11.51
N GLN A 61 -3.41 4.43 -11.03
CA GLN A 61 -1.96 4.39 -11.16
C GLN A 61 -1.39 3.32 -10.22
N PRO A 62 -0.43 2.51 -10.67
CA PRO A 62 0.29 1.60 -9.78
C PRO A 62 0.90 2.41 -8.65
N THR A 63 0.65 2.01 -7.41
CA THR A 63 1.31 2.63 -6.26
C THR A 63 2.75 2.13 -6.23
N PRO A 64 3.75 3.01 -6.27
CA PRO A 64 5.13 2.57 -6.14
C PRO A 64 5.30 1.80 -4.83
N GLY A 65 5.79 0.58 -4.93
CA GLY A 65 6.17 -0.20 -3.77
C GLY A 65 7.54 0.20 -3.25
N PRO A 66 7.89 -0.22 -2.03
CA PRO A 66 9.23 -0.02 -1.49
C PRO A 66 10.24 -0.82 -2.32
N LYS A 67 11.45 -0.32 -2.37
CA LYS A 67 12.60 -1.05 -2.92
C LYS A 67 12.69 -2.44 -2.26
N ASN A 68 13.15 -3.42 -3.02
CA ASN A 68 13.33 -4.80 -2.57
C ASN A 68 12.04 -5.59 -2.29
N TYR A 69 10.85 -5.02 -2.54
CA TYR A 69 9.60 -5.78 -2.48
C TYR A 69 9.21 -6.30 -3.87
N SER A 70 8.66 -7.50 -3.89
CA SER A 70 8.12 -8.16 -5.08
C SER A 70 6.71 -8.67 -4.74
N ALA A 71 5.71 -8.29 -5.51
CA ALA A 71 4.31 -8.72 -5.31
C ALA A 71 3.81 -8.57 -3.85
N GLY A 72 4.25 -7.53 -3.14
CA GLY A 72 3.86 -7.26 -1.75
C GLY A 72 4.70 -7.94 -0.67
N SER A 73 5.71 -8.70 -1.04
CA SER A 73 6.61 -9.41 -0.12
C SER A 73 8.07 -9.00 -0.28
N ILE A 74 8.86 -9.24 0.75
CA ILE A 74 10.32 -9.15 0.75
C ILE A 74 10.92 -10.53 0.95
N THR A 75 11.81 -10.94 0.04
CA THR A 75 12.52 -12.21 0.15
C THR A 75 13.90 -11.99 0.75
N LEU A 76 14.18 -12.62 1.87
CA LEU A 76 15.43 -12.53 2.61
C LEU A 76 16.21 -13.82 2.50
N ALA A 77 17.49 -13.71 2.19
CA ALA A 77 18.42 -14.82 2.13
C ALA A 77 19.82 -14.37 2.50
N SER A 78 20.70 -15.31 2.89
CA SER A 78 22.10 -15.03 3.17
C SER A 78 22.96 -15.32 1.93
N ASN A 79 23.85 -14.39 1.61
CA ASN A 79 24.90 -14.60 0.60
C ASN A 79 26.17 -15.26 1.16
N GLY A 80 26.12 -15.76 2.41
CA GLY A 80 27.25 -16.33 3.15
C GLY A 80 28.04 -15.29 3.96
N GLU A 81 27.75 -13.98 3.83
CA GLU A 81 28.34 -12.90 4.61
C GLU A 81 27.29 -12.16 5.44
N SER A 82 26.12 -11.91 4.86
CA SER A 82 25.01 -11.21 5.49
C SER A 82 23.66 -11.57 4.88
N VAL A 83 22.60 -11.35 5.65
CA VAL A 83 21.22 -11.43 5.14
C VAL A 83 20.93 -10.21 4.31
N GLN A 84 20.36 -10.41 3.11
CA GLN A 84 20.01 -9.36 2.16
C GLN A 84 18.64 -9.65 1.54
N ALA A 85 18.05 -8.62 0.92
CA ALA A 85 16.84 -8.78 0.14
C ALA A 85 17.17 -9.18 -1.31
N TYR A 86 16.37 -10.10 -1.82
CA TYR A 86 16.42 -10.59 -3.20
C TYR A 86 15.05 -10.52 -3.85
N GLY A 87 15.01 -10.56 -5.17
CA GLY A 87 13.76 -10.79 -5.89
C GLY A 87 13.15 -12.14 -5.50
N ALA A 88 11.82 -12.25 -5.54
CA ALA A 88 11.14 -13.51 -5.23
C ALA A 88 11.62 -14.63 -6.16
N LYS A 89 11.70 -15.85 -5.64
CA LYS A 89 12.13 -17.01 -6.40
C LYS A 89 11.19 -17.25 -7.59
N GLY A 90 11.74 -17.19 -8.79
CA GLY A 90 10.97 -17.33 -10.04
C GLY A 90 10.29 -16.05 -10.53
N ALA A 91 10.44 -14.91 -9.83
CA ALA A 91 9.95 -13.63 -10.32
C ALA A 91 10.64 -13.25 -11.63
N SER A 92 9.86 -12.73 -12.56
CA SER A 92 10.34 -12.25 -13.85
C SER A 92 9.48 -11.11 -14.39
N GLY A 93 10.05 -10.21 -15.16
CA GLY A 93 9.33 -9.07 -15.72
C GLY A 93 8.92 -8.06 -14.65
N ASP A 94 7.68 -7.58 -14.71
CA ASP A 94 7.16 -6.52 -13.82
C ASP A 94 7.03 -6.96 -12.34
N ASP A 95 7.09 -8.26 -12.05
CA ASP A 95 7.03 -8.82 -10.70
C ASP A 95 8.41 -8.85 -10.02
N ALA A 96 9.50 -8.66 -10.77
CA ALA A 96 10.84 -8.59 -10.22
C ALA A 96 11.10 -7.15 -9.72
N PRO A 97 11.57 -6.96 -8.47
CA PRO A 97 11.93 -5.63 -8.00
C PRO A 97 13.07 -5.08 -8.86
N ALA A 98 12.91 -3.85 -9.35
CA ALA A 98 13.87 -3.23 -10.27
C ALA A 98 15.28 -3.07 -9.65
N ASP A 99 15.37 -3.06 -8.33
CA ASP A 99 16.56 -2.69 -7.57
C ASP A 99 17.06 -3.77 -6.59
N ALA A 100 16.40 -4.94 -6.51
CA ALA A 100 16.91 -6.08 -5.75
C ALA A 100 17.68 -7.04 -6.67
N PRO A 101 18.78 -7.66 -6.18
CA PRO A 101 19.43 -8.75 -6.90
C PRO A 101 18.44 -9.88 -7.19
N ALA A 102 18.59 -10.56 -8.30
CA ALA A 102 17.76 -11.73 -8.59
C ALA A 102 17.96 -12.83 -7.52
N PHE A 103 16.95 -13.65 -7.26
CA PHE A 103 17.06 -14.76 -6.29
C PHE A 103 18.27 -15.67 -6.60
N THR A 104 18.55 -15.89 -7.89
CA THR A 104 19.71 -16.68 -8.34
C THR A 104 21.07 -16.08 -7.94
N GLU A 105 21.12 -14.83 -7.55
CA GLU A 105 22.33 -14.15 -7.09
C GLU A 105 22.54 -14.31 -5.56
N SER A 106 21.58 -14.90 -4.84
CA SER A 106 21.69 -15.15 -3.41
C SER A 106 22.79 -16.18 -3.06
N GLY A 107 23.19 -16.99 -4.03
CA GLY A 107 24.09 -18.11 -3.81
C GLY A 107 23.41 -19.36 -3.27
N LEU A 108 22.12 -19.29 -2.96
CA LEU A 108 21.33 -20.46 -2.56
C LEU A 108 21.15 -21.42 -3.75
N PRO A 109 21.13 -22.73 -3.50
CA PRO A 109 20.81 -23.70 -4.55
C PRO A 109 19.35 -23.49 -5.02
N ASP A 110 19.08 -23.79 -6.29
CA ASP A 110 17.72 -23.69 -6.86
C ASP A 110 16.70 -24.53 -6.08
N THR A 111 17.17 -25.54 -5.37
CA THR A 111 16.35 -26.41 -4.51
C THR A 111 16.09 -25.85 -3.14
N ALA A 112 16.77 -24.75 -2.74
CA ALA A 112 16.58 -24.17 -1.41
C ALA A 112 15.08 -23.81 -1.22
N PRO A 113 14.48 -24.22 -0.09
CA PRO A 113 13.10 -23.90 0.19
C PRO A 113 12.91 -22.41 0.46
N VAL A 114 11.76 -21.90 0.03
CA VAL A 114 11.29 -20.56 0.40
C VAL A 114 10.13 -20.72 1.36
N VAL A 115 10.25 -20.08 2.51
CA VAL A 115 9.19 -20.01 3.53
C VAL A 115 8.48 -18.67 3.37
N THR A 116 7.22 -18.67 2.88
CA THR A 116 6.42 -17.45 2.77
C THR A 116 5.54 -17.30 4.01
N VAL A 117 5.59 -16.13 4.65
CA VAL A 117 4.85 -15.83 5.88
C VAL A 117 4.00 -14.57 5.68
N PHE A 118 2.68 -14.76 5.57
CA PHE A 118 1.73 -13.66 5.66
C PHE A 118 1.51 -13.34 7.14
N MET A 119 1.79 -12.11 7.54
CA MET A 119 1.72 -11.70 8.94
C MET A 119 1.06 -10.34 9.13
N ASP A 120 0.45 -10.16 10.29
CA ASP A 120 -0.05 -8.87 10.78
C ASP A 120 0.56 -8.62 12.16
N PHE A 121 1.21 -7.48 12.35
CA PHE A 121 1.91 -7.17 13.60
C PHE A 121 0.99 -6.99 14.81
N GLN A 122 -0.32 -6.91 14.60
CA GLN A 122 -1.32 -6.92 15.67
C GLN A 122 -1.91 -8.31 15.92
N CYS A 123 -1.56 -9.33 15.13
CA CYS A 123 -2.10 -10.67 15.24
C CYS A 123 -1.37 -11.47 16.35
N PRO A 124 -2.07 -11.92 17.42
CA PRO A 124 -1.46 -12.74 18.45
C PRO A 124 -0.92 -14.09 17.94
N GLY A 125 -1.59 -14.66 16.91
CA GLY A 125 -1.13 -15.88 16.27
C GLY A 125 0.22 -15.69 15.57
N CYS A 126 0.48 -14.50 14.97
CA CYS A 126 1.76 -14.17 14.37
C CYS A 126 2.86 -14.02 15.42
N ALA A 127 2.56 -13.39 16.55
CA ALA A 127 3.51 -13.35 17.68
C ALA A 127 3.83 -14.75 18.18
N GLY A 128 2.83 -15.64 18.28
CA GLY A 128 3.06 -17.04 18.65
C GLY A 128 3.92 -17.80 17.62
N PHE A 129 3.69 -17.54 16.33
CA PHE A 129 4.53 -18.09 15.26
C PHE A 129 5.99 -17.64 15.39
N GLU A 130 6.20 -16.33 15.53
CA GLU A 130 7.54 -15.74 15.64
C GLU A 130 8.27 -16.25 16.90
N GLN A 131 7.61 -16.27 18.04
CA GLN A 131 8.17 -16.79 19.28
C GLN A 131 8.58 -18.26 19.17
N ALA A 132 7.82 -19.07 18.46
CA ALA A 132 8.06 -20.50 18.34
C ALA A 132 9.10 -20.86 17.27
N ASN A 133 9.15 -20.11 16.15
CA ASN A 133 9.87 -20.48 14.95
C ASN A 133 10.92 -19.45 14.51
N GLY A 134 10.82 -18.19 14.94
CA GLY A 134 11.67 -17.09 14.47
C GLY A 134 13.15 -17.42 14.58
N GLN A 135 13.62 -17.88 15.74
CA GLN A 135 15.03 -18.25 15.93
C GLN A 135 15.49 -19.36 14.96
N THR A 136 14.62 -20.31 14.64
CA THR A 136 14.94 -21.36 13.68
C THR A 136 15.03 -20.82 12.26
N LEU A 137 14.10 -19.93 11.89
CA LEU A 137 14.13 -19.26 10.58
C LEU A 137 15.38 -18.39 10.44
N ASP A 138 15.69 -17.56 11.44
CA ASP A 138 16.89 -16.71 11.46
C ASP A 138 18.14 -17.56 11.21
N LYS A 139 18.31 -18.62 11.98
CA LYS A 139 19.44 -19.51 11.85
C LYS A 139 19.56 -20.15 10.47
N LEU A 140 18.47 -20.70 9.96
CA LEU A 140 18.48 -21.38 8.64
C LEU A 140 18.70 -20.39 7.48
N VAL A 141 18.24 -19.15 7.61
CA VAL A 141 18.52 -18.08 6.64
C VAL A 141 20.00 -17.69 6.72
N GLU A 142 20.55 -17.45 7.92
CA GLU A 142 21.95 -17.09 8.09
C GLU A 142 22.90 -18.18 7.59
N GLU A 143 22.55 -19.45 7.80
CA GLU A 143 23.29 -20.61 7.30
C GLU A 143 23.18 -20.82 5.78
N GLY A 144 22.31 -20.03 5.12
CA GLY A 144 22.07 -20.18 3.68
C GLY A 144 21.35 -21.48 3.32
N THR A 145 20.55 -22.04 4.23
CA THR A 145 19.78 -23.27 4.00
C THR A 145 18.43 -22.99 3.38
N ILE A 146 17.78 -21.89 3.77
CA ILE A 146 16.45 -21.46 3.26
C ILE A 146 16.47 -19.99 2.90
N ALA A 147 15.42 -19.54 2.19
CA ALA A 147 15.03 -18.15 2.13
C ALA A 147 13.69 -17.96 2.87
N VAL A 148 13.48 -16.79 3.44
CA VAL A 148 12.18 -16.39 4.02
C VAL A 148 11.61 -15.23 3.23
N GLU A 149 10.34 -15.33 2.89
CA GLU A 149 9.56 -14.30 2.22
C GLU A 149 8.50 -13.79 3.19
N TYR A 150 8.68 -12.56 3.67
CA TYR A 150 7.70 -11.91 4.55
C TYR A 150 6.74 -11.05 3.74
N GLN A 151 5.43 -11.25 3.99
CA GLN A 151 4.37 -10.41 3.44
C GLN A 151 3.54 -9.80 4.59
N PRO A 152 3.92 -8.61 5.08
CA PRO A 152 3.11 -7.89 6.04
C PRO A 152 1.77 -7.47 5.42
N VAL A 153 0.68 -7.69 6.16
CA VAL A 153 -0.68 -7.29 5.77
C VAL A 153 -1.36 -6.54 6.91
N ALA A 154 -2.33 -5.71 6.61
CA ALA A 154 -3.07 -4.89 7.58
C ALA A 154 -4.52 -5.35 7.70
N LEU A 155 -4.74 -6.49 8.36
CA LEU A 155 -6.08 -7.08 8.55
C LEU A 155 -6.76 -6.58 9.83
N LEU A 156 -5.99 -6.15 10.82
CA LEU A 156 -6.46 -5.93 12.19
C LEU A 156 -6.48 -4.47 12.62
N ASP A 157 -6.39 -3.51 11.70
CA ASP A 157 -6.42 -2.07 12.03
C ASP A 157 -7.66 -1.68 12.85
N ALA A 158 -8.81 -2.26 12.55
CA ALA A 158 -10.03 -2.03 13.33
C ALA A 158 -9.90 -2.45 14.81
N SER A 159 -8.93 -3.31 15.15
CA SER A 159 -8.67 -3.78 16.51
C SER A 159 -7.71 -2.87 17.29
N SER A 160 -7.17 -1.81 16.69
CA SER A 160 -6.21 -0.88 17.31
C SER A 160 -6.84 0.43 17.80
N GLN A 161 -8.14 0.47 18.02
CA GLN A 161 -8.87 1.64 18.53
C GLN A 161 -8.67 2.93 17.69
N GLY A 162 -8.45 2.78 16.38
CA GLY A 162 -8.19 3.88 15.45
C GLY A 162 -6.72 4.31 15.36
N ASN A 163 -5.80 3.54 15.94
CA ASN A 163 -4.37 3.75 15.80
C ASN A 163 -3.80 3.24 14.46
N GLU A 164 -4.52 2.34 13.75
CA GLU A 164 -4.10 1.72 12.48
C GLU A 164 -2.74 1.01 12.60
N PHE A 165 -2.53 0.30 13.72
CA PHE A 165 -1.23 -0.29 14.05
C PHE A 165 -0.74 -1.31 13.02
N SER A 166 -1.64 -2.10 12.42
CA SER A 166 -1.27 -3.06 11.38
C SER A 166 -0.70 -2.35 10.15
N THR A 167 -1.37 -1.30 9.64
CA THR A 167 -0.88 -0.49 8.52
C THR A 167 0.43 0.20 8.87
N ARG A 168 0.53 0.83 10.04
CA ARG A 168 1.71 1.61 10.43
C ARG A 168 2.95 0.74 10.66
N SER A 169 2.79 -0.43 11.25
CA SER A 169 3.90 -1.38 11.43
C SER A 169 4.34 -2.01 10.09
N ALA A 170 3.40 -2.37 9.20
CA ALA A 170 3.74 -2.80 7.85
C ALA A 170 4.45 -1.70 7.05
N ASN A 171 4.03 -0.42 7.20
CA ASN A 171 4.71 0.73 6.62
C ASN A 171 6.13 0.91 7.18
N LEU A 172 6.37 0.74 8.49
CA LEU A 172 7.72 0.76 9.05
C LEU A 172 8.63 -0.25 8.36
N MET A 173 8.14 -1.49 8.19
CA MET A 173 8.90 -2.54 7.53
C MET A 173 9.19 -2.22 6.07
N ALA A 174 8.24 -1.61 5.38
CA ALA A 174 8.43 -1.11 4.01
C ALA A 174 9.49 0.01 3.94
N CYS A 175 9.48 0.97 4.89
CA CYS A 175 10.47 2.04 4.96
C CYS A 175 11.90 1.50 5.21
N ILE A 176 12.05 0.49 6.08
CA ILE A 176 13.33 -0.17 6.36
C ILE A 176 13.86 -0.86 5.09
N ALA A 177 13.02 -1.62 4.41
CA ALA A 177 13.40 -2.28 3.17
C ALA A 177 13.79 -1.28 2.08
N ASP A 178 13.01 -0.19 1.93
CA ASP A 178 13.23 0.86 0.94
C ASP A 178 14.53 1.63 1.15
N SER A 179 14.99 1.75 2.39
CA SER A 179 16.27 2.35 2.74
C SER A 179 17.48 1.45 2.47
N GLY A 180 17.26 0.20 2.03
CA GLY A 180 18.32 -0.78 1.79
C GLY A 180 18.82 -1.49 3.04
N GLN A 181 18.11 -1.38 4.17
CA GLN A 181 18.50 -1.96 5.46
C GLN A 181 17.83 -3.33 5.71
N ALA A 182 17.62 -4.11 4.67
CA ALA A 182 16.97 -5.42 4.73
C ALA A 182 17.68 -6.41 5.71
N GLY A 183 18.95 -6.21 6.02
CA GLY A 183 19.66 -7.01 7.00
C GLY A 183 19.09 -6.91 8.42
N ALA A 184 18.46 -5.80 8.79
CA ALA A 184 17.81 -5.61 10.09
C ALA A 184 16.35 -6.10 10.11
N TYR A 185 15.80 -6.52 8.97
CA TYR A 185 14.36 -6.78 8.83
C TYR A 185 13.87 -7.88 9.78
N MET A 186 14.59 -9.00 9.91
CA MET A 186 14.21 -10.12 10.77
C MET A 186 14.28 -9.73 12.23
N ASP A 187 15.34 -9.01 12.65
CA ASP A 187 15.49 -8.53 14.03
C ASP A 187 14.39 -7.55 14.41
N VAL A 188 14.01 -6.62 13.51
CA VAL A 188 12.90 -5.68 13.74
C VAL A 188 11.57 -6.43 13.80
N THR A 189 11.33 -7.42 12.92
CA THR A 189 10.14 -8.27 12.94
C THR A 189 9.98 -8.94 14.30
N LYS A 190 11.01 -9.58 14.78
CA LYS A 190 11.05 -10.23 16.08
C LYS A 190 10.78 -9.23 17.21
N ALA A 191 11.49 -8.11 17.23
CA ALA A 191 11.37 -7.11 18.29
C ALA A 191 9.96 -6.46 18.32
N LEU A 192 9.32 -6.24 17.18
CA LEU A 192 7.94 -5.77 17.11
C LEU A 192 6.96 -6.79 17.72
N PHE A 193 7.12 -8.10 17.45
CA PHE A 193 6.28 -9.12 18.05
C PHE A 193 6.56 -9.33 19.54
N GLU A 194 7.80 -9.23 19.98
CA GLU A 194 8.15 -9.29 21.42
C GLU A 194 7.52 -8.15 22.22
N ASN A 195 7.32 -6.99 21.60
CA ASN A 195 6.68 -5.82 22.20
C ASN A 195 5.22 -5.64 21.77
N GLN A 196 4.61 -6.65 21.14
CA GLN A 196 3.27 -6.55 20.56
C GLN A 196 2.25 -6.11 21.63
N PRO A 197 1.44 -5.06 21.35
CA PRO A 197 0.34 -4.68 22.23
C PRO A 197 -0.73 -5.78 22.30
N GLU A 198 -1.43 -5.87 23.43
CA GLU A 198 -2.59 -6.76 23.53
C GLU A 198 -3.62 -6.43 22.42
N GLN A 199 -4.20 -7.46 21.83
CA GLN A 199 -5.22 -7.28 20.82
C GLN A 199 -6.42 -6.50 21.38
N GLY A 200 -6.85 -5.47 20.67
CA GLY A 200 -7.91 -4.57 21.12
C GLY A 200 -7.45 -3.40 21.98
N ALA A 201 -6.16 -3.35 22.34
CA ALA A 201 -5.54 -2.14 22.90
C ALA A 201 -5.15 -1.14 21.81
N ASN A 202 -4.77 0.08 22.20
CA ASN A 202 -4.07 0.96 21.29
C ASN A 202 -2.77 0.29 20.81
N GLY A 203 -2.48 0.41 19.53
CA GLY A 203 -1.20 0.00 18.96
C GLY A 203 -0.04 0.86 19.48
N MET A 204 1.17 0.53 19.08
CA MET A 204 2.35 1.34 19.36
C MET A 204 2.26 2.71 18.66
N THR A 205 2.90 3.72 19.26
CA THR A 205 3.16 5.00 18.58
C THR A 205 4.31 4.86 17.59
N ASP A 206 4.45 5.81 16.65
CA ASP A 206 5.60 5.83 15.74
C ASP A 206 6.91 5.91 16.50
N GLU A 207 6.98 6.73 17.56
CA GLU A 207 8.15 6.86 18.42
C GLU A 207 8.55 5.51 19.06
N GLN A 208 7.58 4.72 19.53
CA GLN A 208 7.84 3.39 20.08
C GLN A 208 8.36 2.43 19.02
N MET A 209 7.75 2.41 17.83
CA MET A 209 8.17 1.55 16.72
C MET A 209 9.55 1.95 16.18
N LEU A 210 9.82 3.24 16.05
CA LEU A 210 11.12 3.76 15.64
C LEU A 210 12.21 3.42 16.67
N GLY A 211 11.91 3.54 17.96
CA GLY A 211 12.84 3.12 19.03
C GLY A 211 13.19 1.65 18.95
N ILE A 212 12.20 0.78 18.71
CA ILE A 212 12.43 -0.67 18.51
C ILE A 212 13.32 -0.91 17.28
N ALA A 213 13.05 -0.22 16.17
CA ALA A 213 13.84 -0.37 14.95
C ALA A 213 15.28 0.10 15.14
N GLU A 214 15.51 1.21 15.84
CA GLU A 214 16.84 1.73 16.16
C GLU A 214 17.62 0.75 17.06
N GLU A 215 16.97 0.20 18.10
CA GLU A 215 17.57 -0.81 18.98
C GLU A 215 17.92 -2.11 18.22
N ALA A 216 17.16 -2.45 17.18
CA ALA A 216 17.44 -3.57 16.27
C ALA A 216 18.48 -3.22 15.18
N GLY A 217 19.10 -2.03 15.21
CA GLY A 217 20.20 -1.65 14.36
C GLY A 217 19.83 -0.86 13.10
N VAL A 218 18.60 -0.38 12.97
CA VAL A 218 18.18 0.46 11.85
C VAL A 218 18.72 1.88 12.01
N ASP A 219 19.38 2.41 11.00
CA ASP A 219 19.69 3.84 10.90
C ASP A 219 18.47 4.62 10.45
N LEU A 220 17.82 5.30 11.38
CA LEU A 220 16.61 6.10 11.13
C LEU A 220 16.87 7.32 10.24
N ALA A 221 18.13 7.77 10.11
CA ALA A 221 18.54 8.88 9.25
C ALA A 221 18.90 8.43 7.83
N ALA A 222 18.96 7.12 7.57
CA ALA A 222 19.18 6.60 6.23
C ALA A 222 18.07 7.05 5.28
N ALA A 223 18.46 7.45 4.06
CA ALA A 223 17.53 7.88 3.03
C ALA A 223 16.78 6.69 2.43
N THR A 224 15.49 6.87 2.19
CA THR A 224 14.66 5.98 1.38
C THR A 224 14.78 6.35 -0.10
N THR A 225 14.18 5.57 -0.98
CA THR A 225 14.13 5.87 -2.43
C THR A 225 12.98 6.81 -2.81
N LEU A 226 12.18 7.27 -1.85
CA LEU A 226 11.11 8.23 -2.08
C LEU A 226 11.64 9.51 -2.74
N GLU A 227 10.85 10.09 -3.65
CA GLU A 227 11.29 11.23 -4.52
C GLU A 227 11.83 12.45 -3.75
N ASP A 228 11.37 12.65 -2.52
CA ASP A 228 11.81 13.75 -1.66
C ASP A 228 13.07 13.42 -0.83
N GLY A 229 13.59 12.19 -0.96
CA GLY A 229 14.75 11.72 -0.19
C GLY A 229 14.45 11.61 1.30
N ALA A 230 13.20 11.31 1.66
CA ALA A 230 12.78 11.15 3.05
C ALA A 230 13.65 10.12 3.78
N THR A 231 13.96 10.38 5.05
CA THR A 231 14.63 9.41 5.89
C THR A 231 13.66 8.30 6.32
N VAL A 232 14.19 7.19 6.86
CA VAL A 232 13.35 6.13 7.46
C VAL A 232 12.38 6.72 8.47
N GLN A 233 12.86 7.60 9.37
CA GLN A 233 11.99 8.28 10.34
C GLN A 233 10.86 9.04 9.65
N GLN A 234 11.15 9.87 8.67
CA GLN A 234 10.16 10.66 7.95
C GLN A 234 9.19 9.78 7.16
N CYS A 235 9.67 8.69 6.56
CA CYS A 235 8.86 7.71 5.87
C CYS A 235 7.82 7.07 6.82
N VAL A 236 8.22 6.72 8.04
CA VAL A 236 7.34 6.15 9.06
C VAL A 236 6.32 7.18 9.55
N GLU A 237 6.78 8.37 9.95
CA GLU A 237 5.91 9.45 10.46
C GLU A 237 4.85 9.92 9.43
N ASN A 238 5.18 9.86 8.13
CA ASN A 238 4.27 10.22 7.04
C ASN A 238 3.43 9.06 6.52
N VAL A 239 3.62 7.84 7.05
CA VAL A 239 2.99 6.60 6.57
C VAL A 239 3.10 6.48 5.04
N SER A 240 4.32 6.68 4.52
CA SER A 240 4.56 6.92 3.08
C SER A 240 4.17 5.75 2.18
N PHE A 241 4.08 4.54 2.71
CA PHE A 241 3.67 3.33 2.00
C PHE A 241 2.25 2.84 2.38
N ASP A 242 1.37 3.73 2.94
CA ASP A 242 0.00 3.36 3.33
C ASP A 242 -0.79 2.71 2.19
N LYS A 243 -0.75 3.31 1.02
CA LYS A 243 -1.42 2.80 -0.18
C LYS A 243 -0.84 1.49 -0.69
N PHE A 244 0.47 1.33 -0.57
CA PHE A 244 1.11 0.06 -0.91
C PHE A 244 0.62 -1.04 0.02
N VAL A 245 0.62 -0.81 1.34
CA VAL A 245 0.12 -1.77 2.35
C VAL A 245 -1.36 -2.09 2.13
N GLU A 246 -2.20 -1.08 1.85
CA GLU A 246 -3.61 -1.27 1.51
C GLU A 246 -3.77 -2.19 0.30
N ASN A 247 -3.07 -1.89 -0.81
CA ASN A 247 -3.17 -2.64 -2.05
C ASN A 247 -2.68 -4.08 -1.88
N THR A 248 -1.51 -4.29 -1.28
CA THR A 248 -0.96 -5.64 -1.08
C THR A 248 -1.82 -6.48 -0.13
N THR A 249 -2.44 -5.86 0.86
CA THR A 249 -3.43 -6.51 1.74
C THR A 249 -4.67 -6.95 0.95
N GLN A 250 -5.22 -6.07 0.09
CA GLN A 250 -6.37 -6.39 -0.76
C GLN A 250 -6.05 -7.48 -1.79
N ASP A 251 -4.85 -7.44 -2.37
CA ASP A 251 -4.37 -8.46 -3.29
C ASP A 251 -4.24 -9.81 -2.59
N ALA A 252 -3.65 -9.87 -1.39
CA ALA A 252 -3.56 -11.08 -0.60
C ALA A 252 -4.95 -11.67 -0.29
N LEU A 253 -5.92 -10.83 0.14
CA LEU A 253 -7.31 -11.24 0.38
C LEU A 253 -7.96 -11.78 -0.90
N SER A 254 -7.77 -11.11 -2.03
CA SER A 254 -8.30 -11.51 -3.33
C SER A 254 -7.71 -12.82 -3.82
N ASN A 255 -6.48 -13.13 -3.41
CA ASN A 255 -5.76 -14.38 -3.68
C ASN A 255 -5.98 -15.45 -2.59
N GLY A 256 -7.01 -15.27 -1.75
CA GLY A 256 -7.50 -16.30 -0.84
C GLY A 256 -6.89 -16.30 0.56
N LEU A 257 -6.18 -15.23 0.97
CA LEU A 257 -5.79 -15.07 2.37
C LEU A 257 -7.04 -14.93 3.24
N GLN A 258 -7.18 -15.80 4.25
CA GLN A 258 -8.33 -15.79 5.16
C GLN A 258 -7.98 -15.30 6.56
N GLY A 259 -6.69 -15.21 6.89
CA GLY A 259 -6.19 -14.79 8.20
C GLY A 259 -4.69 -14.96 8.29
N THR A 260 -4.13 -14.56 9.45
CA THR A 260 -2.69 -14.63 9.73
C THR A 260 -2.44 -15.38 11.05
N PRO A 261 -1.26 -16.02 11.22
CA PRO A 261 -0.29 -16.23 10.15
C PRO A 261 -0.80 -17.24 9.11
N ARG A 262 -0.44 -17.03 7.84
CA ARG A 262 -0.48 -18.07 6.82
C ARG A 262 0.95 -18.36 6.42
N VAL A 263 1.33 -19.64 6.50
CA VAL A 263 2.70 -20.07 6.24
C VAL A 263 2.70 -21.05 5.07
N LEU A 264 3.58 -20.81 4.13
CA LEU A 264 3.78 -21.70 2.99
C LEU A 264 5.25 -22.12 2.93
N VAL A 265 5.49 -23.35 2.49
CA VAL A 265 6.83 -23.85 2.14
C VAL A 265 6.81 -24.18 0.65
N ASN A 266 7.64 -23.52 -0.14
CA ASN A 266 7.67 -23.63 -1.61
C ASN A 266 6.29 -23.38 -2.26
N GLY A 267 5.49 -22.48 -1.70
CA GLY A 267 4.16 -22.12 -2.21
C GLY A 267 3.02 -23.03 -1.78
N GLU A 268 3.29 -24.08 -0.99
CA GLU A 268 2.27 -24.96 -0.43
C GLU A 268 1.99 -24.62 1.04
N ASP A 269 0.71 -24.51 1.41
CA ASP A 269 0.30 -24.22 2.80
C ASP A 269 0.78 -25.31 3.75
N THR A 270 1.27 -24.92 4.92
CA THR A 270 1.66 -25.85 5.98
C THR A 270 1.13 -25.40 7.35
N ASP A 271 0.73 -26.37 8.17
CA ASP A 271 0.37 -26.18 9.57
C ASP A 271 1.44 -26.71 10.52
N SER A 272 2.56 -27.27 10.00
CA SER A 272 3.63 -27.87 10.80
C SER A 272 4.31 -26.84 11.70
N TRP A 273 4.24 -25.54 11.37
CA TRP A 273 4.76 -24.45 12.18
C TRP A 273 4.19 -24.41 13.61
N GLN A 274 3.05 -25.08 13.87
CA GLN A 274 2.46 -25.22 15.21
C GLN A 274 3.29 -26.19 16.10
N ASP A 275 4.10 -27.05 15.50
CA ASP A 275 5.12 -27.86 16.16
C ASP A 275 6.51 -27.42 15.67
N PRO A 276 7.25 -26.62 16.44
CA PRO A 276 8.55 -26.07 16.02
C PRO A 276 9.56 -27.13 15.59
N GLN A 277 9.55 -28.32 16.20
CA GLN A 277 10.45 -29.41 15.82
C GLN A 277 10.01 -30.06 14.50
N GLY A 278 8.72 -30.24 14.31
CA GLY A 278 8.13 -30.74 13.07
C GLY A 278 8.42 -29.78 11.92
N PHE A 279 8.25 -28.48 12.14
CA PHE A 279 8.52 -27.45 11.15
C PHE A 279 10.00 -27.38 10.75
N ALA A 280 10.91 -27.38 11.73
CA ALA A 280 12.35 -27.44 11.45
C ALA A 280 12.72 -28.69 10.63
N THR A 281 12.11 -29.84 10.93
CA THR A 281 12.33 -31.09 10.19
C THR A 281 11.80 -30.98 8.76
N GLU A 282 10.63 -30.38 8.55
CA GLU A 282 10.08 -30.13 7.20
C GLU A 282 11.04 -29.26 6.37
N LEU A 283 11.53 -28.13 6.95
CA LEU A 283 12.43 -27.22 6.26
C LEU A 283 13.75 -27.89 5.88
N LEU A 284 14.36 -28.63 6.81
CA LEU A 284 15.61 -29.34 6.54
C LEU A 284 15.44 -30.49 5.53
N THR A 285 14.29 -31.15 5.56
CA THR A 285 13.94 -32.18 4.54
C THR A 285 13.76 -31.54 3.16
N ALA A 286 13.05 -30.42 3.09
CA ALA A 286 12.87 -29.68 1.85
C ALA A 286 14.18 -29.13 1.29
N ALA A 287 15.13 -28.76 2.15
CA ALA A 287 16.48 -28.34 1.78
C ALA A 287 17.40 -29.50 1.35
N GLY A 288 16.99 -30.76 1.61
CA GLY A 288 17.82 -31.95 1.34
C GLY A 288 18.92 -32.19 2.37
N GLU A 289 18.88 -31.52 3.53
CA GLU A 289 19.87 -31.70 4.61
C GLU A 289 19.63 -32.97 5.43
N ILE A 290 18.40 -33.45 5.45
CA ILE A 290 17.99 -34.70 6.07
C ILE A 290 17.03 -35.45 5.13
N GLY A 291 17.08 -36.79 5.13
CA GLY A 291 16.28 -37.66 4.30
C GLY A 291 15.54 -38.75 5.07
#